data_1f10019c001e9a3ceef3937e7a8c4f3e
#
_entry.id   1f10019c001e9a3ceef3937e7a8c4f3e
#
_cell.length_a   1.000
_cell.length_b   1.000
_cell.length_c   1.000
_cell.angle_alpha   90.00
_cell.angle_beta   90.00
_cell.angle_gamma   90.00
#
_symmetry.space_group_name_H-M   'P 1'
#
loop_
_entity.id
_entity.type
_entity.pdbx_description
1 polymer ?
#
loop_
_entity_poly.entity_id
_entity_poly.type
_entity_poly.pdbx_seq_one_letter_code
_entity_poly.pdbx_strand_id
1 'polypeptide(L)'
;MFNILVVEDDKHTRILLSKILQTNGYNVVLAVDGEDALDKLEHNYIDLMVIDVMMPKMDGYTLTQTLRDNGSQMPMLMISAKDKVQDIKQGFLVGIDDYLTKPFDFEEFILRVKALLRRSKIVSDHKLVVGHTTLDYNSFTVITPDGEETLPKKEFLLLYKLLSYPEIVFTRMQLMDEIWGMDAESDEHTVNVHINRLRTHFADNKDFDIVTVRGLGYKAVRYDEQND
;
A
#
# COMPACT_ATOMS: atom_id res chain seq x y z
N MET A 1 -7.59 2.32 -1.37
CA MET A 1 -6.88 3.61 -1.41
C MET A 1 -5.47 3.33 -0.94
N PHE A 2 -4.41 3.81 -1.60
CA PHE A 2 -3.03 3.50 -1.20
C PHE A 2 -2.62 4.36 -0.02
N ASN A 3 -1.88 3.73 0.91
CA ASN A 3 -1.32 4.40 2.08
C ASN A 3 0.13 4.78 1.78
N ILE A 4 0.43 6.06 1.82
CA ILE A 4 1.78 6.59 1.56
C ILE A 4 2.34 7.16 2.86
N LEU A 5 3.51 6.68 3.28
CA LEU A 5 4.25 7.25 4.39
C LEU A 5 5.15 8.38 3.86
N VAL A 6 4.98 9.58 4.40
CA VAL A 6 5.85 10.73 4.11
C VAL A 6 6.75 10.97 5.32
N VAL A 7 8.06 10.83 5.11
CA VAL A 7 9.10 11.01 6.12
C VAL A 7 9.90 12.27 5.78
N GLU A 8 9.69 13.34 6.53
CA GLU A 8 10.25 14.67 6.26
C GLU A 8 10.31 15.46 7.57
N ASP A 9 11.44 16.01 7.95
CA ASP A 9 11.59 16.74 9.21
C ASP A 9 11.01 18.16 9.14
N ASP A 10 11.07 18.83 7.97
CA ASP A 10 10.46 20.14 7.80
C ASP A 10 8.92 20.04 7.78
N LYS A 11 8.29 20.65 8.77
CA LYS A 11 6.84 20.62 8.96
C LYS A 11 6.07 21.15 7.75
N HIS A 12 6.57 22.21 7.08
CA HIS A 12 5.86 22.83 5.96
C HIS A 12 5.90 21.94 4.73
N THR A 13 7.07 21.39 4.42
CA THR A 13 7.27 20.44 3.33
C THR A 13 6.44 19.18 3.57
N ARG A 14 6.46 18.62 4.77
CA ARG A 14 5.68 17.44 5.15
C ARG A 14 4.18 17.64 4.95
N ILE A 15 3.63 18.78 5.40
CA ILE A 15 2.21 19.12 5.21
C ILE A 15 1.90 19.34 3.72
N LEU A 16 2.78 20.01 2.98
CA LEU A 16 2.59 20.25 1.54
C LEU A 16 2.52 18.93 0.77
N LEU A 17 3.49 18.03 0.97
CA LEU A 17 3.49 16.70 0.34
C LEU A 17 2.25 15.90 0.69
N SER A 18 1.85 15.93 1.96
CA SER A 18 0.61 15.28 2.41
C SER A 18 -0.61 15.80 1.65
N LYS A 19 -0.75 17.11 1.54
CA LYS A 19 -1.89 17.72 0.85
C LYS A 19 -1.92 17.37 -0.65
N ILE A 20 -0.78 17.38 -1.31
CA ILE A 20 -0.65 16.99 -2.72
C ILE A 20 -1.09 15.54 -2.90
N LEU A 21 -0.61 14.62 -2.07
CA LEU A 21 -0.96 13.21 -2.14
C LEU A 21 -2.45 12.97 -1.84
N GLN A 22 -3.00 13.60 -0.80
CA GLN A 22 -4.42 13.48 -0.45
C GLN A 22 -5.34 14.00 -1.56
N THR A 23 -4.98 15.13 -2.20
CA THR A 23 -5.75 15.67 -3.35
C THR A 23 -5.73 14.71 -4.54
N ASN A 24 -4.70 13.86 -4.66
CA ASN A 24 -4.58 12.83 -5.69
C ASN A 24 -5.17 11.46 -5.26
N GLY A 25 -5.90 11.41 -4.15
CA GLY A 25 -6.66 10.23 -3.74
C GLY A 25 -5.84 9.20 -2.94
N TYR A 26 -4.75 9.60 -2.27
CA TYR A 26 -3.96 8.73 -1.41
C TYR A 26 -4.24 8.99 0.07
N ASN A 27 -4.18 7.95 0.91
CA ASN A 27 -4.06 8.11 2.35
C ASN A 27 -2.62 8.43 2.70
N VAL A 28 -2.42 9.31 3.69
CA VAL A 28 -1.07 9.74 4.05
C VAL A 28 -0.83 9.57 5.55
N VAL A 29 0.21 8.82 5.87
CA VAL A 29 0.80 8.72 7.20
C VAL A 29 2.02 9.63 7.24
N LEU A 30 2.25 10.32 8.35
CA LEU A 30 3.34 11.29 8.49
C LEU A 30 4.34 10.82 9.54
N ALA A 31 5.63 10.96 9.22
CA ALA A 31 6.73 10.76 10.14
C ALA A 31 7.69 11.95 10.06
N VAL A 32 8.36 12.26 11.17
CA VAL A 32 9.26 13.41 11.29
C VAL A 32 10.75 13.06 11.12
N ASP A 33 11.09 11.80 11.25
CA ASP A 33 12.43 11.25 11.06
C ASP A 33 12.36 9.72 10.81
N GLY A 34 13.49 9.08 10.59
CA GLY A 34 13.54 7.65 10.31
C GLY A 34 13.12 6.77 11.49
N GLU A 35 13.33 7.17 12.73
CA GLU A 35 12.87 6.41 13.90
C GLU A 35 11.34 6.44 14.02
N ASP A 36 10.73 7.62 13.85
CA ASP A 36 9.26 7.76 13.81
C ASP A 36 8.66 7.00 12.62
N ALA A 37 9.38 6.95 11.48
CA ALA A 37 8.95 6.16 10.34
C ALA A 37 8.89 4.65 10.64
N LEU A 38 9.88 4.10 11.35
CA LEU A 38 9.86 2.70 11.78
C LEU A 38 8.69 2.41 12.73
N ASP A 39 8.43 3.29 13.71
CA ASP A 39 7.27 3.18 14.60
C ASP A 39 5.95 3.19 13.81
N LYS A 40 5.82 4.09 12.82
CA LYS A 40 4.61 4.12 11.96
C LYS A 40 4.43 2.85 11.14
N LEU A 41 5.51 2.25 10.66
CA LEU A 41 5.47 1.00 9.89
C LEU A 41 5.02 -0.20 10.73
N GLU A 42 5.29 -0.21 12.04
CA GLU A 42 4.80 -1.26 12.94
C GLU A 42 3.28 -1.25 13.09
N HIS A 43 2.66 -0.06 12.98
CA HIS A 43 1.23 0.13 13.26
C HIS A 43 0.39 0.39 12.00
N ASN A 44 1.02 0.66 10.86
CA ASN A 44 0.33 0.99 9.62
C ASN A 44 0.84 0.13 8.46
N TYR A 45 -0.09 -0.30 7.62
CA TYR A 45 0.29 -0.86 6.34
C TYR A 45 0.58 0.28 5.35
N ILE A 46 1.77 0.27 4.74
CA ILE A 46 2.25 1.31 3.82
C ILE A 46 2.54 0.69 2.45
N ASP A 47 2.02 1.31 1.41
CA ASP A 47 2.17 0.88 0.01
C ASP A 47 3.39 1.50 -0.68
N LEU A 48 3.79 2.71 -0.24
CA LEU A 48 4.93 3.45 -0.76
C LEU A 48 5.44 4.41 0.30
N MET A 49 6.74 4.61 0.35
CA MET A 49 7.36 5.61 1.21
C MET A 49 7.98 6.73 0.38
N VAL A 50 7.73 7.97 0.81
CA VAL A 50 8.40 9.19 0.34
C VAL A 50 9.32 9.65 1.45
N ILE A 51 10.64 9.76 1.18
CA ILE A 51 11.66 9.94 2.20
C ILE A 51 12.53 11.14 1.87
N ASP A 52 12.67 12.10 2.79
CA ASP A 52 13.77 13.06 2.71
C ASP A 52 15.09 12.42 3.13
N VAL A 53 16.19 12.88 2.52
CA VAL A 53 17.54 12.40 2.88
C VAL A 53 18.00 12.99 4.20
N MET A 54 17.79 14.31 4.38
CA MET A 54 18.40 15.09 5.44
C MET A 54 17.45 15.22 6.64
N MET A 55 17.46 14.25 7.53
CA MET A 55 16.62 14.24 8.72
C MET A 55 17.47 14.02 9.98
N PRO A 56 17.03 14.52 11.15
CA PRO A 56 17.69 14.26 12.43
C PRO A 56 17.52 12.78 12.84
N LYS A 57 18.30 12.35 13.83
CA LYS A 57 18.35 11.00 14.41
C LYS A 57 18.70 9.91 13.40
N MET A 58 17.76 9.51 12.54
CA MET A 58 17.98 8.55 11.47
C MET A 58 17.71 9.21 10.12
N ASP A 59 18.73 9.31 9.27
CA ASP A 59 18.62 9.89 7.93
C ASP A 59 17.94 8.93 6.93
N GLY A 60 17.57 9.46 5.74
CA GLY A 60 16.83 8.70 4.74
C GLY A 60 17.62 7.54 4.15
N TYR A 61 18.96 7.63 4.07
CA TYR A 61 19.78 6.52 3.58
C TYR A 61 19.82 5.37 4.59
N THR A 62 20.02 5.70 5.86
CA THR A 62 20.04 4.72 6.96
C THR A 62 18.69 4.03 7.09
N LEU A 63 17.58 4.77 7.05
CA LEU A 63 16.23 4.22 7.06
C LEU A 63 16.01 3.23 5.90
N THR A 64 16.36 3.64 4.68
CA THR A 64 16.23 2.80 3.48
C THR A 64 17.02 1.51 3.61
N GLN A 65 18.31 1.62 3.99
CA GLN A 65 19.18 0.46 4.17
C GLN A 65 18.62 -0.50 5.22
N THR A 66 18.19 0.02 6.37
CA THR A 66 17.58 -0.79 7.45
C THR A 66 16.37 -1.58 6.95
N LEU A 67 15.50 -0.94 6.18
CA LEU A 67 14.31 -1.59 5.63
C LEU A 67 14.67 -2.67 4.60
N ARG A 68 15.63 -2.39 3.71
CA ARG A 68 16.09 -3.37 2.69
C ARG A 68 16.80 -4.56 3.33
N ASP A 69 17.64 -4.35 4.33
CA ASP A 69 18.34 -5.40 5.07
C ASP A 69 17.34 -6.34 5.80
N ASN A 70 16.17 -5.80 6.18
CA ASN A 70 15.06 -6.58 6.75
C ASN A 70 14.11 -7.16 5.67
N GLY A 71 14.50 -7.15 4.39
CA GLY A 71 13.76 -7.79 3.30
C GLY A 71 12.57 -7.01 2.75
N SER A 72 12.38 -5.74 3.15
CA SER A 72 11.30 -4.91 2.64
C SER A 72 11.42 -4.69 1.13
N GLN A 73 10.35 -4.99 0.38
CA GLN A 73 10.20 -4.73 -1.06
C GLN A 73 9.30 -3.51 -1.33
N MET A 74 8.91 -2.79 -0.29
CA MET A 74 8.09 -1.59 -0.42
C MET A 74 8.79 -0.56 -1.30
N PRO A 75 8.10 0.03 -2.30
CA PRO A 75 8.68 1.07 -3.13
C PRO A 75 8.99 2.33 -2.31
N MET A 76 10.16 2.91 -2.58
CA MET A 76 10.68 4.07 -1.88
C MET A 76 11.09 5.15 -2.88
N LEU A 77 10.48 6.33 -2.77
CA LEU A 77 10.86 7.55 -3.48
C LEU A 77 11.66 8.45 -2.55
N MET A 78 12.92 8.68 -2.86
CA MET A 78 13.75 9.61 -2.12
C MET A 78 13.62 11.02 -2.68
N ILE A 79 13.42 12.01 -1.82
CA ILE A 79 13.36 13.43 -2.18
C ILE A 79 14.46 14.17 -1.44
N SER A 80 15.27 14.98 -2.13
CA SER A 80 16.37 15.67 -1.46
C SER A 80 16.83 16.94 -2.18
N ALA A 81 17.39 17.87 -1.42
CA ALA A 81 18.15 18.98 -1.98
C ALA A 81 19.54 18.58 -2.49
N LYS A 82 19.98 17.34 -2.24
CA LYS A 82 21.23 16.81 -2.77
C LYS A 82 21.05 16.41 -4.22
N ASP A 83 21.71 17.13 -5.13
CA ASP A 83 21.60 16.99 -6.58
C ASP A 83 22.84 16.41 -7.24
N LYS A 84 23.91 16.19 -6.45
CA LYS A 84 25.14 15.62 -6.99
C LYS A 84 24.96 14.17 -7.40
N VAL A 85 25.56 13.80 -8.51
CA VAL A 85 25.53 12.43 -9.03
C VAL A 85 25.96 11.39 -7.99
N GLN A 86 26.88 11.75 -7.10
CA GLN A 86 27.33 10.85 -6.02
C GLN A 86 26.22 10.59 -4.98
N ASP A 87 25.46 11.61 -4.59
CA ASP A 87 24.34 11.47 -3.64
C ASP A 87 23.21 10.62 -4.23
N ILE A 88 22.88 10.86 -5.50
CA ILE A 88 21.89 10.07 -6.23
C ILE A 88 22.34 8.59 -6.34
N LYS A 89 23.61 8.34 -6.70
CA LYS A 89 24.17 6.98 -6.74
C LYS A 89 24.09 6.30 -5.38
N GLN A 90 24.40 7.02 -4.29
CA GLN A 90 24.28 6.49 -2.94
C GLN A 90 22.86 6.04 -2.64
N GLY A 91 21.86 6.85 -3.00
CA GLY A 91 20.44 6.49 -2.84
C GLY A 91 20.10 5.16 -3.51
N PHE A 92 20.47 4.99 -4.76
CA PHE A 92 20.24 3.72 -5.48
C PHE A 92 21.02 2.54 -4.89
N LEU A 93 22.25 2.76 -4.39
CA LEU A 93 23.04 1.71 -3.74
C LEU A 93 22.41 1.21 -2.45
N VAL A 94 21.76 2.06 -1.66
CA VAL A 94 21.03 1.65 -0.44
C VAL A 94 19.65 1.05 -0.74
N GLY A 95 19.21 1.08 -2.02
CA GLY A 95 18.04 0.34 -2.48
C GLY A 95 16.75 1.16 -2.65
N ILE A 96 16.84 2.48 -2.90
CA ILE A 96 15.66 3.23 -3.34
C ILE A 96 15.25 2.85 -4.76
N ASP A 97 13.98 3.08 -5.08
CA ASP A 97 13.42 2.76 -6.40
C ASP A 97 13.42 3.97 -7.34
N ASP A 98 13.36 5.19 -6.79
CA ASP A 98 13.47 6.43 -7.57
C ASP A 98 13.98 7.59 -6.70
N TYR A 99 14.49 8.63 -7.34
CA TYR A 99 15.08 9.81 -6.70
C TYR A 99 14.55 11.08 -7.34
N LEU A 100 14.14 12.06 -6.52
CA LEU A 100 13.64 13.36 -6.98
C LEU A 100 14.38 14.50 -6.26
N THR A 101 14.97 15.41 -7.03
CA THR A 101 15.74 16.54 -6.48
C THR A 101 14.83 17.74 -6.18
N LYS A 102 15.03 18.39 -5.03
CA LYS A 102 14.40 19.68 -4.69
C LYS A 102 15.15 20.83 -5.37
N PRO A 103 14.48 21.85 -5.97
CA PRO A 103 13.02 21.95 -6.12
C PRO A 103 12.49 21.07 -7.26
N PHE A 104 11.28 20.55 -7.11
CA PHE A 104 10.63 19.68 -8.10
C PHE A 104 9.22 20.17 -8.44
N ASP A 105 8.74 19.75 -9.60
CA ASP A 105 7.38 19.96 -10.03
C ASP A 105 6.42 18.98 -9.37
N PHE A 106 5.23 19.45 -8.93
CA PHE A 106 4.25 18.61 -8.24
C PHE A 106 3.61 17.55 -9.15
N GLU A 107 3.48 17.84 -10.44
CA GLU A 107 2.98 16.86 -11.41
C GLU A 107 4.03 15.75 -11.62
N GLU A 108 5.32 16.12 -11.73
CA GLU A 108 6.42 15.15 -11.78
C GLU A 108 6.42 14.25 -10.56
N PHE A 109 6.30 14.82 -9.35
CA PHE A 109 6.23 14.06 -8.11
C PHE A 109 5.11 13.02 -8.14
N ILE A 110 3.89 13.42 -8.51
CA ILE A 110 2.74 12.51 -8.60
C ILE A 110 2.92 11.46 -9.69
N LEU A 111 3.51 11.80 -10.84
CA LEU A 111 3.80 10.83 -11.89
C LEU A 111 4.79 9.75 -11.43
N ARG A 112 5.82 10.11 -10.66
CA ARG A 112 6.78 9.18 -10.07
C ARG A 112 6.13 8.26 -9.03
N VAL A 113 5.33 8.81 -8.13
CA VAL A 113 4.54 8.04 -7.16
C VAL A 113 3.66 7.01 -7.89
N LYS A 114 2.92 7.43 -8.92
CA LYS A 114 2.10 6.53 -9.75
C LYS A 114 2.94 5.44 -10.43
N ALA A 115 4.11 5.79 -10.97
CA ALA A 115 4.99 4.85 -11.63
C ALA A 115 5.55 3.79 -10.68
N LEU A 116 5.93 4.19 -9.46
CA LEU A 116 6.43 3.28 -8.43
C LEU A 116 5.35 2.32 -7.95
N LEU A 117 4.17 2.82 -7.62
CA LEU A 117 3.02 1.98 -7.26
C LEU A 117 2.69 0.97 -8.37
N ARG A 118 2.73 1.37 -9.64
CA ARG A 118 2.53 0.46 -10.78
C ARG A 118 3.60 -0.63 -10.88
N ARG A 119 4.88 -0.30 -10.67
CA ARG A 119 6.00 -1.26 -10.73
C ARG A 119 5.93 -2.31 -9.63
N SER A 120 5.40 -1.96 -8.47
CA SER A 120 5.24 -2.88 -7.33
C SER A 120 4.15 -3.95 -7.55
N LYS A 121 3.64 -4.12 -8.75
CA LYS A 121 2.53 -5.00 -9.15
C LYS A 121 1.17 -4.62 -8.55
N ILE A 122 1.06 -3.47 -7.89
CA ILE A 122 -0.14 -3.03 -7.19
C ILE A 122 -1.06 -2.21 -8.11
N VAL A 123 -0.56 -1.70 -9.25
CA VAL A 123 -1.38 -0.86 -10.15
C VAL A 123 -1.07 -1.07 -11.62
N SER A 124 -1.72 -2.04 -12.22
CA SER A 124 -2.04 -2.00 -13.64
C SER A 124 -3.53 -1.64 -13.75
N ASP A 125 -3.84 -0.43 -14.22
CA ASP A 125 -5.19 0.03 -14.63
C ASP A 125 -6.33 -0.08 -13.60
N HIS A 126 -6.06 0.08 -12.30
CA HIS A 126 -7.07 -0.19 -11.26
C HIS A 126 -7.68 -1.60 -11.32
N LYS A 127 -7.04 -2.52 -12.03
CA LYS A 127 -7.42 -3.92 -12.12
C LYS A 127 -6.42 -4.81 -11.41
N LEU A 128 -6.91 -5.66 -10.55
CA LEU A 128 -6.15 -6.70 -9.88
C LEU A 128 -6.49 -8.04 -10.52
N VAL A 129 -5.50 -8.71 -11.10
CA VAL A 129 -5.66 -10.03 -11.71
C VAL A 129 -5.10 -11.09 -10.77
N VAL A 130 -5.91 -12.12 -10.48
CA VAL A 130 -5.56 -13.28 -9.66
C VAL A 130 -6.07 -14.51 -10.40
N GLY A 131 -5.17 -15.27 -11.01
CA GLY A 131 -5.55 -16.35 -11.90
C GLY A 131 -6.46 -15.85 -13.02
N HIS A 132 -7.66 -16.44 -13.12
CA HIS A 132 -8.70 -16.03 -14.07
C HIS A 132 -9.66 -14.96 -13.53
N THR A 133 -9.51 -14.58 -12.26
CA THR A 133 -10.35 -13.59 -11.60
C THR A 133 -9.72 -12.19 -11.74
N THR A 134 -10.47 -11.22 -12.23
CA THR A 134 -10.07 -9.81 -12.34
C THR A 134 -10.97 -8.92 -11.50
N LEU A 135 -10.41 -8.12 -10.62
CA LEU A 135 -11.13 -7.10 -9.84
C LEU A 135 -10.89 -5.72 -10.44
N ASP A 136 -11.94 -5.03 -10.88
CA ASP A 136 -11.87 -3.65 -11.38
C ASP A 136 -12.29 -2.68 -10.29
N TYR A 137 -11.30 -1.91 -9.78
CA TYR A 137 -11.51 -0.97 -8.67
C TYR A 137 -12.39 0.23 -9.04
N ASN A 138 -12.43 0.63 -10.32
CA ASN A 138 -13.19 1.79 -10.75
C ASN A 138 -14.70 1.52 -10.75
N SER A 139 -15.09 0.29 -11.09
CA SER A 139 -16.48 -0.13 -11.16
C SER A 139 -16.94 -0.98 -9.97
N PHE A 140 -16.02 -1.36 -9.07
CA PHE A 140 -16.25 -2.37 -8.01
C PHE A 140 -16.74 -3.71 -8.55
N THR A 141 -16.24 -4.07 -9.72
CA THR A 141 -16.66 -5.26 -10.47
C THR A 141 -15.64 -6.37 -10.32
N VAL A 142 -16.12 -7.59 -10.19
CA VAL A 142 -15.31 -8.82 -10.25
C VAL A 142 -15.70 -9.58 -11.51
N ILE A 143 -14.69 -9.92 -12.31
CA ILE A 143 -14.81 -10.69 -13.55
C ILE A 143 -14.19 -12.06 -13.31
N THR A 144 -14.96 -13.10 -13.48
CA THR A 144 -14.55 -14.51 -13.38
C THR A 144 -14.86 -15.22 -14.69
N PRO A 145 -14.40 -16.46 -14.92
CA PRO A 145 -14.82 -17.26 -16.06
C PRO A 145 -16.33 -17.47 -16.17
N ASP A 146 -17.04 -17.41 -15.03
CA ASP A 146 -18.49 -17.62 -14.96
C ASP A 146 -19.30 -16.35 -15.26
N GLY A 147 -18.65 -15.18 -15.29
CA GLY A 147 -19.31 -13.91 -15.61
C GLY A 147 -18.69 -12.70 -14.92
N GLU A 148 -19.39 -11.58 -15.05
CA GLU A 148 -19.02 -10.29 -14.48
C GLU A 148 -20.12 -9.84 -13.50
N GLU A 149 -19.73 -9.36 -12.33
CA GLU A 149 -20.64 -8.87 -11.31
C GLU A 149 -20.09 -7.69 -10.53
N THR A 150 -20.95 -6.81 -10.08
CA THR A 150 -20.60 -5.66 -9.23
C THR A 150 -20.89 -6.00 -7.77
N LEU A 151 -19.86 -5.94 -6.93
CA LEU A 151 -20.01 -6.18 -5.50
C LEU A 151 -20.42 -4.90 -4.74
N PRO A 152 -21.08 -5.05 -3.58
CA PRO A 152 -21.23 -3.94 -2.64
C PRO A 152 -19.86 -3.33 -2.29
N LYS A 153 -19.76 -2.00 -2.31
CA LYS A 153 -18.48 -1.28 -2.18
C LYS A 153 -17.59 -1.80 -1.04
N LYS A 154 -18.15 -2.06 0.15
CA LYS A 154 -17.37 -2.53 1.31
C LYS A 154 -16.85 -3.96 1.13
N GLU A 155 -17.61 -4.84 0.50
CA GLU A 155 -17.22 -6.20 0.17
C GLU A 155 -16.13 -6.20 -0.91
N PHE A 156 -16.29 -5.38 -1.95
CA PHE A 156 -15.26 -5.22 -2.98
C PHE A 156 -13.94 -4.72 -2.39
N LEU A 157 -13.98 -3.64 -1.58
CA LEU A 157 -12.78 -3.07 -0.98
C LEU A 157 -12.07 -4.06 -0.05
N LEU A 158 -12.83 -4.86 0.71
CA LEU A 158 -12.29 -5.89 1.59
C LEU A 158 -11.60 -7.00 0.79
N LEU A 159 -12.25 -7.51 -0.26
CA LEU A 159 -11.70 -8.52 -1.15
C LEU A 159 -10.46 -7.99 -1.88
N TYR A 160 -10.55 -6.78 -2.46
CA TYR A 160 -9.46 -6.13 -3.17
C TYR A 160 -8.23 -5.93 -2.26
N LYS A 161 -8.45 -5.49 -1.01
CA LYS A 161 -7.38 -5.35 -0.02
C LYS A 161 -6.66 -6.66 0.24
N LEU A 162 -7.41 -7.70 0.60
CA LEU A 162 -6.83 -9.00 0.92
C LEU A 162 -6.06 -9.61 -0.26
N LEU A 163 -6.63 -9.52 -1.47
CA LEU A 163 -6.02 -10.06 -2.68
C LEU A 163 -4.85 -9.21 -3.20
N SER A 164 -4.81 -7.93 -2.89
CA SER A 164 -3.64 -7.09 -3.23
C SER A 164 -2.39 -7.51 -2.43
N TYR A 165 -2.57 -8.17 -1.29
CA TYR A 165 -1.49 -8.56 -0.38
C TYR A 165 -1.66 -10.03 0.06
N PRO A 166 -1.46 -10.98 -0.86
CA PRO A 166 -1.60 -12.39 -0.55
C PRO A 166 -0.60 -12.79 0.54
N GLU A 167 -1.03 -13.74 1.40
CA GLU A 167 -0.30 -14.26 2.55
C GLU A 167 -0.10 -13.26 3.72
N ILE A 168 -0.38 -11.98 3.54
CA ILE A 168 -0.31 -11.00 4.63
C ILE A 168 -1.55 -11.08 5.50
N VAL A 169 -1.35 -11.18 6.81
CA VAL A 169 -2.42 -11.20 7.81
C VAL A 169 -2.80 -9.78 8.17
N PHE A 170 -4.06 -9.42 7.98
CA PHE A 170 -4.65 -8.17 8.46
C PHE A 170 -5.52 -8.45 9.69
N THR A 171 -5.33 -7.66 10.75
CA THR A 171 -6.20 -7.74 11.91
C THR A 171 -7.60 -7.22 11.56
N ARG A 172 -8.62 -7.63 12.37
CA ARG A 172 -9.98 -7.12 12.18
C ARG A 172 -10.05 -5.61 12.32
N MET A 173 -9.31 -5.07 13.28
CA MET A 173 -9.22 -3.63 13.52
C MET A 173 -8.62 -2.90 12.33
N GLN A 174 -7.49 -3.37 11.78
CA GLN A 174 -6.88 -2.78 10.58
C GLN A 174 -7.85 -2.76 9.39
N LEU A 175 -8.57 -3.87 9.15
CA LEU A 175 -9.57 -3.95 8.07
C LEU A 175 -10.75 -3.03 8.35
N MET A 176 -11.18 -2.92 9.60
CA MET A 176 -12.26 -2.04 10.00
C MET A 176 -11.89 -0.57 9.76
N ASP A 177 -10.77 -0.12 10.29
CA ASP A 177 -10.31 1.27 10.19
C ASP A 177 -10.10 1.68 8.73
N GLU A 178 -9.48 0.80 7.93
CA GLU A 178 -9.16 1.12 6.54
C GLU A 178 -10.40 1.18 5.64
N ILE A 179 -11.38 0.29 5.85
CA ILE A 179 -12.50 0.15 4.92
C ILE A 179 -13.74 0.93 5.41
N TRP A 180 -13.97 1.00 6.72
CA TRP A 180 -15.12 1.72 7.31
C TRP A 180 -14.75 3.08 7.86
N GLY A 181 -13.48 3.33 8.21
CA GLY A 181 -12.97 4.55 8.81
C GLY A 181 -12.98 4.49 10.34
N MET A 182 -12.10 5.28 10.98
CA MET A 182 -11.94 5.29 12.44
C MET A 182 -13.17 5.79 13.21
N ASP A 183 -14.07 6.54 12.56
CA ASP A 183 -15.30 7.08 13.18
C ASP A 183 -16.53 6.20 12.92
N ALA A 184 -16.35 4.97 12.42
CA ALA A 184 -17.47 4.08 12.16
C ALA A 184 -18.09 3.60 13.47
N GLU A 185 -19.41 3.75 13.63
CA GLU A 185 -20.18 3.18 14.75
C GLU A 185 -20.22 1.63 14.74
N SER A 186 -19.63 1.01 13.72
CA SER A 186 -19.59 -0.44 13.53
C SER A 186 -18.41 -1.05 14.29
N ASP A 187 -18.59 -2.25 14.82
CA ASP A 187 -17.56 -2.99 15.53
C ASP A 187 -16.81 -4.00 14.62
N GLU A 188 -15.79 -4.65 15.14
CA GLU A 188 -15.00 -5.67 14.43
C GLU A 188 -15.84 -6.86 13.93
N HIS A 189 -17.05 -7.10 14.48
CA HIS A 189 -17.97 -8.14 14.01
C HIS A 189 -18.47 -7.86 12.60
N THR A 190 -18.54 -6.59 12.21
CA THR A 190 -18.93 -6.19 10.85
C THR A 190 -17.98 -6.80 9.80
N VAL A 191 -16.68 -6.81 10.05
CA VAL A 191 -15.69 -7.44 9.16
C VAL A 191 -15.99 -8.93 9.01
N ASN A 192 -16.30 -9.64 10.09
CA ASN A 192 -16.61 -11.08 10.04
C ASN A 192 -17.81 -11.38 9.15
N VAL A 193 -18.84 -10.55 9.21
CA VAL A 193 -20.06 -10.70 8.39
C VAL A 193 -19.71 -10.58 6.90
N HIS A 194 -18.95 -9.55 6.52
CA HIS A 194 -18.57 -9.35 5.14
C HIS A 194 -17.59 -10.41 4.62
N ILE A 195 -16.65 -10.88 5.45
CA ILE A 195 -15.79 -12.03 5.11
C ILE A 195 -16.60 -13.29 4.83
N ASN A 196 -17.58 -13.59 5.67
CA ASN A 196 -18.43 -14.76 5.46
C ASN A 196 -19.27 -14.66 4.18
N ARG A 197 -19.78 -13.46 3.87
CA ARG A 197 -20.48 -13.23 2.59
C ARG A 197 -19.56 -13.46 1.39
N LEU A 198 -18.34 -12.88 1.42
CA LEU A 198 -17.35 -13.10 0.37
C LEU A 198 -16.99 -14.58 0.22
N ARG A 199 -16.78 -15.31 1.30
CA ARG A 199 -16.52 -16.75 1.26
C ARG A 199 -17.67 -17.55 0.64
N THR A 200 -18.90 -17.22 1.01
CA THR A 200 -20.08 -17.88 0.43
C THR A 200 -20.20 -17.55 -1.05
N HIS A 201 -19.94 -16.31 -1.41
CA HIS A 201 -20.05 -15.82 -2.77
C HIS A 201 -19.00 -16.45 -3.70
N PHE A 202 -17.75 -16.56 -3.24
CA PHE A 202 -16.63 -17.12 -4.02
C PHE A 202 -16.26 -18.56 -3.59
N ALA A 203 -17.22 -19.33 -3.06
CA ALA A 203 -16.96 -20.69 -2.57
C ALA A 203 -16.41 -21.63 -3.65
N ASP A 204 -16.78 -21.45 -4.90
CA ASP A 204 -16.36 -22.25 -6.05
C ASP A 204 -15.18 -21.64 -6.83
N ASN A 205 -14.67 -20.48 -6.38
CA ASN A 205 -13.53 -19.83 -7.02
C ASN A 205 -12.25 -20.64 -6.78
N LYS A 206 -11.48 -20.88 -7.85
CA LYS A 206 -10.26 -21.69 -7.82
C LYS A 206 -8.97 -20.87 -7.77
N ASP A 207 -9.06 -19.56 -7.88
CA ASP A 207 -7.91 -18.68 -7.97
C ASP A 207 -7.43 -18.20 -6.59
N PHE A 208 -8.33 -18.15 -5.60
CA PHE A 208 -8.01 -17.69 -4.26
C PHE A 208 -8.94 -18.23 -3.17
N ASP A 209 -8.51 -18.07 -1.91
CA ASP A 209 -9.34 -18.28 -0.73
C ASP A 209 -9.05 -17.19 0.33
N ILE A 210 -10.04 -16.93 1.20
CA ILE A 210 -9.90 -16.04 2.36
C ILE A 210 -9.77 -16.89 3.62
N VAL A 211 -8.60 -16.91 4.22
CA VAL A 211 -8.26 -17.77 5.36
C VAL A 211 -8.33 -16.98 6.67
N THR A 212 -8.91 -17.60 7.71
CA THR A 212 -8.88 -17.06 9.06
C THR A 212 -7.60 -17.46 9.78
N VAL A 213 -6.86 -16.47 10.29
CA VAL A 213 -5.75 -16.70 11.21
C VAL A 213 -6.27 -16.51 12.63
N ARG A 214 -6.39 -17.64 13.37
CA ARG A 214 -7.01 -17.65 14.71
C ARG A 214 -6.33 -16.65 15.65
N GLY A 215 -7.15 -15.84 16.32
CA GLY A 215 -6.68 -14.82 17.28
C GLY A 215 -6.13 -13.55 16.64
N LEU A 216 -5.92 -13.50 15.31
CA LEU A 216 -5.36 -12.34 14.60
C LEU A 216 -6.38 -11.71 13.66
N GLY A 217 -6.75 -12.37 12.57
CA GLY A 217 -7.60 -11.76 11.55
C GLY A 217 -7.73 -12.62 10.32
N TYR A 218 -7.52 -12.02 9.14
CA TYR A 218 -7.74 -12.65 7.86
C TYR A 218 -6.57 -12.41 6.91
N LYS A 219 -6.34 -13.35 6.00
CA LYS A 219 -5.43 -13.24 4.86
C LYS A 219 -6.09 -13.84 3.61
N ALA A 220 -5.66 -13.41 2.43
CA ALA A 220 -5.95 -14.14 1.20
C ALA A 220 -4.79 -15.07 0.86
N VAL A 221 -5.14 -16.22 0.30
CA VAL A 221 -4.21 -17.16 -0.33
C VAL A 221 -4.54 -17.18 -1.81
N ARG A 222 -3.54 -17.08 -2.69
CA ARG A 222 -3.70 -17.25 -4.14
C ARG A 222 -3.28 -18.65 -4.52
N TYR A 223 -4.00 -19.23 -5.45
CA TYR A 223 -3.62 -20.50 -6.06
C TYR A 223 -2.98 -20.18 -7.40
N ASP A 224 -1.64 -20.29 -7.48
CA ASP A 224 -0.95 -20.20 -8.76
C ASP A 224 -1.29 -21.43 -9.61
N GLU A 225 -1.51 -21.23 -10.91
CA GLU A 225 -1.55 -22.35 -11.85
C GLU A 225 -0.23 -23.12 -11.73
N GLN A 226 -0.27 -24.32 -11.13
CA GLN A 226 0.82 -25.25 -11.28
C GLN A 226 0.84 -25.63 -12.76
N ASN A 227 1.92 -25.26 -13.44
CA ASN A 227 2.23 -25.77 -14.77
C ASN A 227 2.16 -27.29 -14.76
N ASP A 228 1.11 -27.85 -15.32
CA ASP A 228 1.09 -29.22 -15.83
C ASP A 228 1.77 -29.28 -17.20
#